data_419725ba4c97f72f83e64d3a3a15f36c
#
_entry.id   419725ba4c97f72f83e64d3a3a15f36c
#
_cell.length_a   1.000
_cell.length_b   1.000
_cell.length_c   1.000
_cell.angle_alpha   90.00
_cell.angle_beta   90.00
_cell.angle_gamma   90.00
#
_symmetry.space_group_name_H-M   'P 1'
#
loop_
_entity.id
_entity.type
_entity.pdbx_description
1 polymer ?
#
loop_
_entity_poly.entity_id
_entity_poly.type
_entity_poly.pdbx_seq_one_letter_code
_entity_poly.pdbx_strand_id
1 'polypeptide(L)'
;MTDWLEHSVQVEVAIPIELAWELWSDLEQLPRWMKWIDSVQILEDNPELSRWKLATGGLEFSWLSRIIKLVPNQIIQWESVDGLPNRGAVRFYDRKNSSIVKLTVAYGIPGWLAKLMDNSFVGRVVESTLQADLERFKEYSLKVKATS
;
A
#
# COMPACT_ATOMS: atom_id res chain seq x y z
N MET A 1 -19.52 15.97 2.61
CA MET A 1 -18.07 16.16 2.76
C MET A 1 -17.43 14.84 3.16
N THR A 2 -16.37 14.44 2.48
CA THR A 2 -15.67 13.20 2.78
C THR A 2 -14.60 13.45 3.84
N ASP A 3 -14.65 12.69 4.92
CA ASP A 3 -13.61 12.76 5.96
C ASP A 3 -12.41 11.94 5.50
N TRP A 4 -11.23 12.53 5.56
CA TRP A 4 -9.99 11.86 5.20
C TRP A 4 -9.21 11.47 6.45
N LEU A 5 -8.72 10.24 6.45
CA LEU A 5 -7.78 9.76 7.47
C LEU A 5 -6.44 9.52 6.79
N GLU A 6 -5.36 9.71 7.54
CA GLU A 6 -4.00 9.50 7.04
C GLU A 6 -3.20 8.71 8.04
N HIS A 7 -2.42 7.75 7.54
CA HIS A 7 -1.53 6.90 8.35
C HIS A 7 -0.16 6.82 7.71
N SER A 8 0.85 6.72 8.55
CA SER A 8 2.23 6.52 8.12
C SER A 8 2.83 5.42 8.96
N VAL A 9 3.31 4.37 8.31
CA VAL A 9 3.93 3.22 8.98
C VAL A 9 5.25 2.91 8.29
N GLN A 10 6.19 2.29 8.99
CA GLN A 10 7.48 1.96 8.39
C GLN A 10 8.05 0.68 8.97
N VAL A 11 8.98 0.10 8.22
CA VAL A 11 9.71 -1.09 8.65
C VAL A 11 11.12 -1.03 8.08
N GLU A 12 12.08 -1.53 8.86
CA GLU A 12 13.44 -1.74 8.36
C GLU A 12 13.57 -3.19 7.93
N VAL A 13 14.07 -3.42 6.72
CA VAL A 13 14.20 -4.75 6.12
C VAL A 13 15.66 -5.01 5.78
N ALA A 14 16.13 -6.25 5.99
CA ALA A 14 17.53 -6.61 5.80
C ALA A 14 17.82 -7.00 4.34
N ILE A 15 17.40 -6.15 3.40
CA ILE A 15 17.66 -6.31 1.97
C ILE A 15 18.16 -4.99 1.38
N PRO A 16 18.89 -5.05 0.25
CA PRO A 16 19.32 -3.83 -0.44
C PRO A 16 18.11 -3.04 -0.96
N ILE A 17 18.28 -1.73 -1.07
CA ILE A 17 17.19 -0.84 -1.53
C ILE A 17 16.70 -1.22 -2.93
N GLU A 18 17.59 -1.71 -3.80
CA GLU A 18 17.22 -2.13 -5.15
C GLU A 18 16.22 -3.28 -5.11
N LEU A 19 16.41 -4.24 -4.21
CA LEU A 19 15.48 -5.36 -4.06
C LEU A 19 14.16 -4.89 -3.43
N ALA A 20 14.23 -4.02 -2.43
CA ALA A 20 13.01 -3.46 -1.83
C ALA A 20 12.17 -2.74 -2.89
N TRP A 21 12.83 -1.94 -3.72
CA TRP A 21 12.16 -1.25 -4.83
C TRP A 21 11.55 -2.24 -5.82
N GLU A 22 12.31 -3.23 -6.24
CA GLU A 22 11.85 -4.23 -7.21
C GLU A 22 10.58 -4.93 -6.73
N LEU A 23 10.54 -5.31 -5.44
CA LEU A 23 9.38 -6.00 -4.88
C LEU A 23 8.15 -5.09 -4.82
N TRP A 24 8.30 -3.85 -4.37
CA TRP A 24 7.17 -2.93 -4.24
C TRP A 24 6.70 -2.36 -5.58
N SER A 25 7.59 -2.19 -6.55
CA SER A 25 7.23 -1.62 -7.84
C SER A 25 6.45 -2.59 -8.73
N ASP A 26 6.46 -3.88 -8.41
CA ASP A 26 5.60 -4.86 -9.06
C ASP A 26 4.26 -4.89 -8.31
N LEU A 27 3.38 -3.94 -8.65
CA LEU A 27 2.15 -3.71 -7.91
C LEU A 27 1.22 -4.92 -7.84
N GLU A 28 1.26 -5.79 -8.85
CA GLU A 28 0.41 -6.98 -8.88
C GLU A 28 0.81 -8.02 -7.83
N GLN A 29 1.99 -7.86 -7.21
CA GLN A 29 2.47 -8.73 -6.14
C GLN A 29 2.06 -8.26 -4.74
N LEU A 30 1.52 -7.05 -4.61
CA LEU A 30 1.17 -6.49 -3.29
C LEU A 30 0.27 -7.38 -2.44
N PRO A 31 -0.69 -8.15 -3.00
CA PRO A 31 -1.49 -9.06 -2.18
C PRO A 31 -0.69 -10.09 -1.39
N ARG A 32 0.57 -10.32 -1.76
CA ARG A 32 1.43 -11.27 -1.05
C ARG A 32 1.71 -10.86 0.39
N TRP A 33 1.70 -9.55 0.67
CA TRP A 33 1.93 -9.06 2.03
C TRP A 33 0.87 -8.10 2.53
N MET A 34 0.05 -7.52 1.65
CA MET A 34 -1.03 -6.62 2.07
C MET A 34 -2.34 -7.42 2.18
N LYS A 35 -2.72 -7.73 3.42
CA LYS A 35 -3.80 -8.67 3.72
C LYS A 35 -5.14 -8.29 3.11
N TRP A 36 -5.49 -7.01 3.14
CA TRP A 36 -6.80 -6.56 2.65
C TRP A 36 -6.83 -6.33 1.14
N ILE A 37 -5.68 -6.24 0.49
CA ILE A 37 -5.63 -6.07 -0.96
C ILE A 37 -5.84 -7.44 -1.60
N ASP A 38 -7.00 -7.62 -2.20
CA ASP A 38 -7.39 -8.87 -2.84
C ASP A 38 -6.70 -9.02 -4.19
N SER A 39 -6.67 -7.95 -4.98
CA SER A 39 -6.03 -7.96 -6.29
C SER A 39 -5.61 -6.57 -6.74
N VAL A 40 -4.56 -6.54 -7.55
CA VAL A 40 -4.13 -5.35 -8.27
C VAL A 40 -3.91 -5.78 -9.71
N GLN A 41 -4.54 -5.07 -10.65
CA GLN A 41 -4.44 -5.37 -12.08
C GLN A 41 -3.99 -4.14 -12.83
N ILE A 42 -2.83 -4.21 -13.46
CA ILE A 42 -2.32 -3.12 -14.30
C ILE A 42 -3.05 -3.16 -15.63
N LEU A 43 -3.53 -2.00 -16.10
CA LEU A 43 -4.27 -1.94 -17.36
C LEU A 43 -3.31 -2.03 -18.53
N GLU A 44 -3.59 -2.95 -19.47
CA GLU A 44 -2.73 -3.16 -20.64
C GLU A 44 -2.62 -1.92 -21.52
N ASP A 45 -3.76 -1.22 -21.72
CA ASP A 45 -3.83 -0.06 -22.58
C ASP A 45 -3.16 1.17 -21.99
N ASN A 46 -3.03 1.22 -20.67
CA ASN A 46 -2.45 2.37 -19.99
C ASN A 46 -1.80 1.91 -18.67
N PRO A 47 -0.52 1.49 -18.72
CA PRO A 47 0.16 0.91 -17.55
C PRO A 47 0.35 1.84 -16.35
N GLU A 48 0.14 3.15 -16.50
CA GLU A 48 0.16 4.05 -15.35
C GLU A 48 -1.11 3.90 -14.49
N LEU A 49 -2.14 3.24 -15.03
CA LEU A 49 -3.40 2.97 -14.33
C LEU A 49 -3.42 1.52 -13.85
N SER A 50 -3.98 1.33 -12.67
CA SER A 50 -4.18 -0.01 -12.11
C SER A 50 -5.50 -0.06 -11.35
N ARG A 51 -6.14 -1.23 -11.41
CA ARG A 51 -7.41 -1.47 -10.73
C ARG A 51 -7.14 -2.27 -9.47
N TRP A 52 -7.63 -1.75 -8.34
CA TRP A 52 -7.41 -2.34 -7.03
C TRP A 52 -8.72 -2.81 -6.44
N LYS A 53 -8.66 -3.92 -5.73
CA LYS A 53 -9.78 -4.47 -5.00
C LYS A 53 -9.34 -4.75 -3.56
N LEU A 54 -10.09 -4.20 -2.61
CA LEU A 54 -9.87 -4.38 -1.18
C LEU A 54 -11.04 -5.14 -0.60
N ALA A 55 -10.77 -6.17 0.20
CA ALA A 55 -11.81 -6.97 0.84
C ALA A 55 -11.44 -7.23 2.30
N THR A 56 -12.37 -6.98 3.20
CA THR A 56 -12.18 -7.23 4.63
C THR A 56 -13.54 -7.31 5.33
N GLY A 57 -13.72 -8.32 6.18
CA GLY A 57 -14.90 -8.42 7.05
C GLY A 57 -16.24 -8.36 6.34
N GLY A 58 -16.34 -8.90 5.12
CA GLY A 58 -17.56 -8.84 4.33
C GLY A 58 -17.74 -7.54 3.54
N LEU A 59 -16.83 -6.57 3.73
CA LEU A 59 -16.83 -5.32 2.96
C LEU A 59 -15.88 -5.46 1.78
N GLU A 60 -16.26 -4.84 0.66
CA GLU A 60 -15.46 -4.84 -0.54
C GLU A 60 -15.44 -3.44 -1.15
N PHE A 61 -14.26 -2.96 -1.48
CA PHE A 61 -14.07 -1.66 -2.13
C PHE A 61 -13.17 -1.84 -3.33
N SER A 62 -13.40 -1.04 -4.37
CA SER A 62 -12.51 -1.03 -5.53
C SER A 62 -12.26 0.40 -5.97
N TRP A 63 -11.15 0.58 -6.68
CA TRP A 63 -10.81 1.88 -7.24
C TRP A 63 -9.85 1.71 -8.41
N LEU A 64 -9.80 2.76 -9.23
CA LEU A 64 -8.81 2.90 -10.30
C LEU A 64 -7.75 3.87 -9.80
N SER A 65 -6.50 3.46 -9.83
CA SER A 65 -5.37 4.24 -9.33
C SER A 65 -4.48 4.70 -10.48
N ARG A 66 -3.89 5.87 -10.32
CA ARG A 66 -2.87 6.38 -11.23
C ARG A 66 -1.55 6.57 -10.49
N ILE A 67 -0.46 6.12 -11.10
CA ILE A 67 0.88 6.42 -10.61
C ILE A 67 1.19 7.87 -10.99
N ILE A 68 1.44 8.72 -9.99
CA ILE A 68 1.74 10.13 -10.22
C ILE A 68 3.21 10.46 -10.04
N LYS A 69 3.98 9.59 -9.41
CA LYS A 69 5.42 9.76 -9.26
C LYS A 69 6.06 8.39 -9.11
N LEU A 70 7.11 8.15 -9.88
CA LEU A 70 7.83 6.88 -9.87
C LEU A 70 9.32 7.19 -10.05
N VAL A 71 10.07 7.13 -8.95
CA VAL A 71 11.52 7.37 -8.99
C VAL A 71 12.20 6.14 -8.39
N PRO A 72 12.97 5.38 -9.17
CA PRO A 72 13.62 4.15 -8.70
C PRO A 72 14.38 4.37 -7.40
N ASN A 73 14.20 3.43 -6.47
CA ASN A 73 14.84 3.41 -5.16
C ASN A 73 14.47 4.59 -4.24
N GLN A 74 13.49 5.38 -4.62
CA GLN A 74 13.10 6.56 -3.83
C GLN A 74 11.62 6.60 -3.49
N ILE A 75 10.73 6.57 -4.49
CA ILE A 75 9.31 6.76 -4.22
C ILE A 75 8.42 6.13 -5.29
N ILE A 76 7.30 5.57 -4.85
CA ILE A 76 6.15 5.23 -5.68
C ILE A 76 4.98 5.99 -5.09
N GLN A 77 4.35 6.87 -5.87
CA GLN A 77 3.24 7.69 -5.38
C GLN A 77 2.04 7.52 -6.30
N TRP A 78 0.87 7.38 -5.71
CA TRP A 78 -0.36 7.15 -6.47
C TRP A 78 -1.52 7.95 -5.90
N GLU A 79 -2.58 8.08 -6.73
CA GLU A 79 -3.87 8.61 -6.30
C GLU A 79 -4.97 7.87 -7.01
N SER A 80 -6.13 7.74 -6.37
CA SER A 80 -7.30 7.17 -7.04
C SER A 80 -7.92 8.20 -7.98
N VAL A 81 -8.36 7.73 -9.14
CA VAL A 81 -9.05 8.57 -10.12
C VAL A 81 -10.51 8.20 -10.25
N ASP A 82 -10.92 7.07 -9.68
CA ASP A 82 -12.29 6.61 -9.66
C ASP A 82 -12.45 5.56 -8.54
N GLY A 83 -13.62 5.49 -7.94
CA GLY A 83 -13.93 4.56 -6.85
C GLY A 83 -13.59 5.12 -5.48
N LEU A 84 -13.13 4.26 -4.58
CA LEU A 84 -12.79 4.67 -3.21
C LEU A 84 -11.71 5.75 -3.22
N PRO A 85 -11.99 6.95 -2.66
CA PRO A 85 -10.98 8.01 -2.64
C PRO A 85 -9.79 7.61 -1.76
N ASN A 86 -8.59 7.62 -2.36
CA ASN A 86 -7.37 7.37 -1.61
C ASN A 86 -6.16 7.90 -2.37
N ARG A 87 -5.08 8.09 -1.65
CA ARG A 87 -3.78 8.43 -2.21
C ARG A 87 -2.72 7.92 -1.27
N GLY A 88 -1.53 7.71 -1.79
CA GLY A 88 -0.47 7.21 -0.94
C GLY A 88 0.89 7.27 -1.60
N ALA A 89 1.89 6.90 -0.82
CA ALA A 89 3.27 6.81 -1.29
C ALA A 89 4.01 5.76 -0.51
N VAL A 90 4.90 5.06 -1.20
CA VAL A 90 5.91 4.22 -0.57
C VAL A 90 7.24 4.89 -0.80
N ARG A 91 7.96 5.20 0.29
CA ARG A 91 9.28 5.82 0.23
C ARG A 91 10.33 4.83 0.71
N PHE A 92 11.49 4.91 0.08
CA PHE A 92 12.59 3.97 0.32
C PHE A 92 13.81 4.74 0.79
N TYR A 93 14.45 4.24 1.85
CA TYR A 93 15.65 4.87 2.40
C TYR A 93 16.75 3.83 2.54
N ASP A 94 17.90 4.12 1.94
CA ASP A 94 19.05 3.22 1.96
C ASP A 94 19.79 3.34 3.31
N ARG A 95 20.02 2.18 3.95
CA ARG A 95 20.79 2.07 5.19
C ARG A 95 22.05 1.23 5.00
N LYS A 96 22.55 1.15 3.77
CA LYS A 96 23.71 0.36 3.35
C LYS A 96 23.40 -1.14 3.30
N ASN A 97 23.31 -1.81 4.46
CA ASN A 97 23.04 -3.24 4.51
C ASN A 97 21.57 -3.57 4.71
N SER A 98 20.75 -2.56 4.88
CA SER A 98 19.31 -2.69 5.05
C SER A 98 18.61 -1.51 4.39
N SER A 99 17.30 -1.52 4.40
CA SER A 99 16.48 -0.47 3.80
C SER A 99 15.29 -0.18 4.70
N ILE A 100 14.85 1.08 4.72
CA ILE A 100 13.61 1.45 5.38
C ILE A 100 12.55 1.64 4.29
N VAL A 101 11.40 0.99 4.48
CA VAL A 101 10.22 1.16 3.63
C VAL A 101 9.17 1.89 4.46
N LYS A 102 8.75 3.06 3.99
CA LYS A 102 7.76 3.88 4.67
C LYS A 102 6.53 4.02 3.78
N LEU A 103 5.39 3.58 4.30
CA LEU A 103 4.10 3.64 3.61
C LEU A 103 3.25 4.73 4.24
N THR A 104 2.81 5.68 3.43
CA THR A 104 1.85 6.71 3.84
C THR A 104 0.59 6.55 3.00
N VAL A 105 -0.56 6.46 3.65
CA VAL A 105 -1.85 6.25 2.98
C VAL A 105 -2.86 7.24 3.55
N ALA A 106 -3.58 7.91 2.66
CA ALA A 106 -4.72 8.74 3.02
C ALA A 106 -5.93 8.22 2.26
N TYR A 107 -7.08 8.17 2.91
CA TYR A 107 -8.30 7.65 2.29
C TYR A 107 -9.52 8.38 2.83
N GLY A 108 -10.57 8.44 1.98
CA GLY A 108 -11.85 9.00 2.38
C GLY A 108 -12.78 7.89 2.87
N ILE A 109 -13.45 8.12 3.99
CA ILE A 109 -14.43 7.16 4.51
C ILE A 109 -15.77 7.42 3.84
N PRO A 110 -16.39 6.42 3.18
CA PRO A 110 -17.72 6.57 2.61
C PRO A 110 -18.73 6.97 3.68
N GLY A 111 -19.65 7.87 3.33
CA GLY A 111 -20.62 8.40 4.30
C GLY A 111 -21.45 7.33 5.01
N TRP A 112 -21.84 6.26 4.28
CA TRP A 112 -22.63 5.19 4.88
C TRP A 112 -21.83 4.40 5.92
N LEU A 113 -20.51 4.26 5.72
CA LEU A 113 -19.64 3.58 6.67
C LEU A 113 -19.35 4.47 7.87
N ALA A 114 -19.20 5.78 7.66
CA ALA A 114 -18.95 6.73 8.73
C ALA A 114 -20.11 6.79 9.73
N LYS A 115 -21.33 6.50 9.29
CA LYS A 115 -22.50 6.43 10.16
C LYS A 115 -22.53 5.18 11.04
N LEU A 116 -21.84 4.11 10.61
CA LEU A 116 -21.83 2.84 11.31
C LEU A 116 -20.63 2.68 12.23
N MET A 117 -19.54 3.39 11.97
CA MET A 117 -18.28 3.20 12.67
C MET A 117 -17.66 4.53 13.06
N ASP A 118 -17.06 4.57 14.25
CA ASP A 118 -16.28 5.71 14.73
C ASP A 118 -14.99 5.83 13.89
N ASN A 119 -14.70 7.04 13.42
CA ASN A 119 -13.48 7.30 12.64
C ASN A 119 -12.21 6.90 13.39
N SER A 120 -12.17 7.11 14.71
CA SER A 120 -11.02 6.72 15.54
C SER A 120 -10.83 5.22 15.54
N PHE A 121 -11.92 4.46 15.61
CA PHE A 121 -11.87 3.01 15.57
C PHE A 121 -11.38 2.53 14.20
N VAL A 122 -11.93 3.08 13.12
CA VAL A 122 -11.52 2.73 11.75
C VAL A 122 -10.02 3.03 11.59
N GLY A 123 -9.57 4.20 12.04
CA GLY A 123 -8.17 4.60 11.93
C GLY A 123 -7.24 3.63 12.66
N ARG A 124 -7.59 3.20 13.87
CA ARG A 124 -6.76 2.26 14.62
C ARG A 124 -6.65 0.90 13.92
N VAL A 125 -7.78 0.41 13.39
CA VAL A 125 -7.79 -0.86 12.68
C VAL A 125 -6.95 -0.79 11.41
N VAL A 126 -7.10 0.29 10.63
CA VAL A 126 -6.32 0.46 9.39
C VAL A 126 -4.83 0.58 9.70
N GLU A 127 -4.44 1.41 10.66
CA GLU A 127 -3.02 1.59 10.99
C GLU A 127 -2.39 0.29 11.47
N SER A 128 -3.09 -0.44 12.34
CA SER A 128 -2.62 -1.73 12.82
C SER A 128 -2.46 -2.73 11.68
N THR A 129 -3.40 -2.74 10.74
CA THR A 129 -3.32 -3.63 9.58
C THR A 129 -2.16 -3.26 8.68
N LEU A 130 -1.94 -1.97 8.42
CA LEU A 130 -0.83 -1.52 7.59
C LEU A 130 0.52 -1.86 8.22
N GLN A 131 0.65 -1.69 9.54
CA GLN A 131 1.89 -2.07 10.24
C GLN A 131 2.13 -3.56 10.13
N ALA A 132 1.10 -4.38 10.31
CA ALA A 132 1.20 -5.83 10.17
C ALA A 132 1.55 -6.22 8.71
N ASP A 133 1.03 -5.49 7.73
CA ASP A 133 1.37 -5.72 6.33
C ASP A 133 2.87 -5.49 6.09
N LEU A 134 3.45 -4.44 6.66
CA LEU A 134 4.88 -4.17 6.53
C LEU A 134 5.72 -5.24 7.23
N GLU A 135 5.26 -5.77 8.36
CA GLU A 135 5.95 -6.88 9.02
C GLU A 135 5.91 -8.14 8.13
N ARG A 136 4.80 -8.40 7.45
CA ARG A 136 4.72 -9.49 6.48
C ARG A 136 5.65 -9.25 5.30
N PHE A 137 5.76 -8.01 4.82
CA PHE A 137 6.72 -7.67 3.77
C PHE A 137 8.14 -7.96 4.21
N LYS A 138 8.48 -7.61 5.45
CA LYS A 138 9.80 -7.90 6.02
C LYS A 138 10.11 -9.39 5.94
N GLU A 139 9.18 -10.24 6.38
CA GLU A 139 9.36 -11.70 6.33
C GLU A 139 9.46 -12.20 4.88
N TYR A 140 8.60 -11.69 4.01
CA TYR A 140 8.60 -12.05 2.59
C TYR A 140 9.93 -11.69 1.93
N SER A 141 10.47 -10.51 2.22
CA SER A 141 11.73 -10.04 1.65
C SER A 141 12.90 -10.93 2.03
N LEU A 142 12.91 -11.46 3.26
CA LEU A 142 13.95 -12.38 3.70
C LEU A 142 13.90 -13.70 2.94
N LYS A 143 12.69 -14.18 2.63
CA LYS A 143 12.52 -15.40 1.85
C LYS A 143 13.03 -15.22 0.42
N VAL A 144 12.73 -14.08 -0.19
CA VAL A 144 13.20 -13.74 -1.53
C VAL A 144 14.72 -13.64 -1.54
N LYS A 145 15.31 -12.97 -0.56
CA LYS A 145 16.76 -12.84 -0.44
C LYS A 145 17.43 -14.20 -0.32
N ALA A 146 16.85 -15.12 0.45
CA ALA A 146 17.41 -16.46 0.67
C ALA A 146 17.41 -17.32 -0.59
N THR A 147 16.52 -17.02 -1.55
CA THR A 147 16.40 -17.79 -2.79
C THR A 147 17.12 -17.18 -3.99
N SER A 148 17.68 -15.98 -3.79
CA SER A 148 18.36 -15.26 -4.89
C SER A 148 19.85 -15.46 -4.88
#